data_9fe36ed440359d76c1d4fa4625c2a8c0
#
_entry.id   9fe36ed440359d76c1d4fa4625c2a8c0
#
_cell.length_a   1.000
_cell.length_b   1.000
_cell.length_c   1.000
_cell.angle_alpha   90.00
_cell.angle_beta   90.00
_cell.angle_gamma   90.00
#
_symmetry.space_group_name_H-M   'P 1'
#
loop_
_entity.id
_entity.type
_entity.pdbx_description
1 polymer ?
#
loop_
_entity_poly.entity_id
_entity_poly.type
_entity_poly.pdbx_seq_one_letter_code
_entity_poly.pdbx_strand_id
1 'polypeptide(L)'
;MVPDGDLFTALSAGDVEVVTGEIATFTERGIRLKDGRELAADLVVAATGLRIRLLGGVRLDLDGEPVDPGTAVMYKGTLLAGVPNLSVTVGYDNASWTLKTEMSARFVVRVLRHLHRHGYRVAVATFPASPDRTPLLTLTSGYLTRAAGRIPSQGRRWPWRLASSYWLDALRMRFGPVDGKGLDFTR
;
A
#
# COMPACT_ATOMS: atom_id res chain seq x y z
N MET A 1 8.55 6.34 -15.98
CA MET A 1 9.79 6.54 -16.76
C MET A 1 9.51 6.01 -18.16
N VAL A 2 9.78 6.78 -19.20
CA VAL A 2 9.63 6.33 -20.60
C VAL A 2 11.01 5.79 -21.01
N PRO A 3 11.15 4.48 -21.33
CA PRO A 3 12.41 3.93 -21.80
C PRO A 3 12.84 4.63 -23.11
N ASP A 4 14.13 4.78 -23.30
CA ASP A 4 14.77 5.27 -24.52
C ASP A 4 14.28 6.62 -25.08
N GLY A 5 13.40 7.32 -24.35
CA GLY A 5 12.89 8.63 -24.74
C GLY A 5 11.86 8.61 -25.88
N ASP A 6 11.31 7.47 -26.23
CA ASP A 6 10.41 7.27 -27.39
C ASP A 6 9.25 8.26 -27.44
N LEU A 7 8.62 8.55 -26.28
CA LEU A 7 7.54 9.54 -26.21
C LEU A 7 8.02 10.94 -26.60
N PHE A 8 9.20 11.34 -26.15
CA PHE A 8 9.75 12.66 -26.47
C PHE A 8 10.12 12.79 -27.96
N THR A 9 10.61 11.70 -28.54
CA THR A 9 10.89 11.62 -29.98
C THR A 9 9.60 11.77 -30.78
N ALA A 10 8.54 11.02 -30.44
CA ALA A 10 7.24 11.10 -31.12
C ALA A 10 6.57 12.49 -30.97
N LEU A 11 6.68 13.10 -29.78
CA LEU A 11 6.20 14.48 -29.55
C LEU A 11 6.95 15.49 -30.45
N SER A 12 8.28 15.33 -30.56
CA SER A 12 9.11 16.23 -31.37
C SER A 12 8.87 16.04 -32.86
N ALA A 13 8.51 14.84 -33.30
CA ALA A 13 8.14 14.55 -34.69
C ALA A 13 6.72 15.01 -35.06
N GLY A 14 5.88 15.36 -34.07
CA GLY A 14 4.47 15.71 -34.27
C GLY A 14 3.55 14.50 -34.44
N ASP A 15 4.04 13.29 -34.20
CA ASP A 15 3.25 12.05 -34.29
C ASP A 15 2.31 11.86 -33.10
N VAL A 16 2.58 12.55 -32.01
CA VAL A 16 1.80 12.51 -30.75
C VAL A 16 1.52 13.91 -30.23
N GLU A 17 0.32 14.11 -29.75
CA GLU A 17 -0.10 15.33 -29.06
C GLU A 17 -0.53 15.03 -27.62
N VAL A 18 -0.15 15.90 -26.68
CA VAL A 18 -0.64 15.84 -25.29
C VAL A 18 -1.72 16.88 -25.10
N VAL A 19 -2.94 16.43 -24.92
CA VAL A 19 -4.09 17.30 -24.67
C VAL A 19 -4.48 17.23 -23.19
N THR A 20 -4.35 18.36 -22.49
CA THR A 20 -4.84 18.48 -21.12
C THR A 20 -6.29 18.94 -21.12
N GLY A 21 -7.16 18.21 -20.44
CA GLY A 21 -8.58 18.53 -20.34
C GLY A 21 -9.37 17.47 -19.59
N GLU A 22 -10.58 17.81 -19.19
CA GLU A 22 -11.52 16.87 -18.59
C GLU A 22 -12.47 16.32 -19.67
N ILE A 23 -12.63 15.01 -19.71
CA ILE A 23 -13.55 14.33 -20.63
C ILE A 23 -14.99 14.60 -20.17
N ALA A 24 -15.81 15.17 -21.07
CA ALA A 24 -17.23 15.31 -20.86
C ALA A 24 -17.98 14.03 -21.26
N THR A 25 -17.69 13.49 -22.45
CA THR A 25 -18.35 12.29 -22.97
C THR A 25 -17.54 11.66 -24.10
N PHE A 26 -17.84 10.42 -24.40
CA PHE A 26 -17.42 9.77 -25.64
C PHE A 26 -18.46 10.05 -26.73
N THR A 27 -18.00 10.23 -27.95
CA THR A 27 -18.84 10.44 -29.14
C THR A 27 -18.59 9.31 -30.15
N GLU A 28 -19.39 9.23 -31.20
CA GLU A 28 -19.17 8.26 -32.28
C GLU A 28 -17.83 8.43 -33.00
N ARG A 29 -17.23 9.64 -32.91
CA ARG A 29 -15.99 9.99 -33.61
C ARG A 29 -14.79 10.21 -32.68
N GLY A 30 -14.94 9.95 -31.37
CA GLY A 30 -13.86 10.16 -30.42
C GLY A 30 -14.30 10.67 -29.06
N ILE A 31 -13.67 11.72 -28.56
CA ILE A 31 -13.87 12.26 -27.21
C ILE A 31 -14.21 13.74 -27.28
N ARG A 32 -15.23 14.16 -26.51
CA ARG A 32 -15.53 15.57 -26.26
C ARG A 32 -15.06 15.96 -24.87
N LEU A 33 -14.28 17.04 -24.78
CA LEU A 33 -13.84 17.63 -23.53
C LEU A 33 -14.89 18.59 -22.97
N LYS A 34 -14.79 18.90 -21.66
CA LYS A 34 -15.72 19.85 -21.01
C LYS A 34 -15.59 21.28 -21.53
N ASP A 35 -14.43 21.65 -22.07
CA ASP A 35 -14.19 22.95 -22.70
C ASP A 35 -14.74 23.05 -24.14
N GLY A 36 -15.38 21.99 -24.63
CA GLY A 36 -16.01 21.92 -25.93
C GLY A 36 -15.14 21.40 -27.07
N ARG A 37 -13.82 21.19 -26.85
CA ARG A 37 -12.92 20.57 -27.84
C ARG A 37 -13.35 19.14 -28.14
N GLU A 38 -13.27 18.76 -29.40
CA GLU A 38 -13.45 17.36 -29.84
C GLU A 38 -12.13 16.79 -30.32
N LEU A 39 -11.81 15.62 -29.82
CA LEU A 39 -10.62 14.84 -30.18
C LEU A 39 -11.08 13.65 -30.99
N ALA A 40 -10.75 13.64 -32.27
CA ALA A 40 -11.06 12.50 -33.14
C ALA A 40 -10.20 11.29 -32.75
N ALA A 41 -10.83 10.11 -32.66
CA ALA A 41 -10.13 8.87 -32.36
C ALA A 41 -10.94 7.67 -32.86
N ASP A 42 -10.27 6.78 -33.55
CA ASP A 42 -10.85 5.49 -33.98
C ASP A 42 -10.79 4.46 -32.86
N LEU A 43 -9.79 4.60 -31.96
CA LEU A 43 -9.58 3.74 -30.80
C LEU A 43 -9.26 4.57 -29.56
N VAL A 44 -9.92 4.27 -28.47
CA VAL A 44 -9.66 4.90 -27.16
C VAL A 44 -9.14 3.86 -26.18
N VAL A 45 -7.94 4.08 -25.67
CA VAL A 45 -7.34 3.26 -24.62
C VAL A 45 -7.50 3.93 -23.26
N ALA A 46 -8.27 3.30 -22.37
CA ALA A 46 -8.46 3.80 -21.02
C ALA A 46 -7.27 3.40 -20.12
N ALA A 47 -6.42 4.37 -19.79
CA ALA A 47 -5.29 4.23 -18.87
C ALA A 47 -5.43 5.18 -17.67
N THR A 48 -6.64 5.29 -17.12
CA THR A 48 -7.05 6.28 -16.11
C THR A 48 -6.56 6.00 -14.69
N GLY A 49 -5.65 5.05 -14.53
CA GLY A 49 -5.05 4.67 -13.26
C GLY A 49 -5.84 3.62 -12.49
N LEU A 50 -5.52 3.47 -11.21
CA LEU A 50 -6.01 2.40 -10.36
C LEU A 50 -6.95 2.92 -9.27
N ARG A 51 -7.78 2.03 -8.76
CA ARG A 51 -8.53 2.21 -7.52
C ARG A 51 -8.11 1.12 -6.54
N ILE A 52 -7.47 1.52 -5.44
CA ILE A 52 -7.04 0.57 -4.41
C ILE A 52 -8.26 -0.01 -3.71
N ARG A 53 -8.32 -1.34 -3.66
CA ARG A 53 -9.21 -2.11 -2.79
C ARG A 53 -8.34 -2.91 -1.82
N LEU A 54 -8.25 -2.39 -0.60
CA LEU A 54 -7.49 -3.06 0.44
C LEU A 54 -8.07 -4.46 0.70
N LEU A 55 -7.21 -5.45 0.89
CA LEU A 55 -7.59 -6.87 1.07
C LEU A 55 -8.57 -7.42 0.01
N GLY A 56 -8.54 -6.87 -1.22
CA GLY A 56 -9.47 -7.29 -2.26
C GLY A 56 -10.94 -6.95 -1.98
N GLY A 57 -11.22 -6.16 -0.92
CA GLY A 57 -12.57 -5.81 -0.49
C GLY A 57 -13.18 -6.82 0.50
N VAL A 58 -12.37 -7.72 1.06
CA VAL A 58 -12.79 -8.59 2.18
C VAL A 58 -13.19 -7.73 3.37
N ARG A 59 -14.31 -8.07 3.99
CA ARG A 59 -14.73 -7.48 5.26
C ARG A 59 -14.06 -8.25 6.39
N LEU A 60 -13.49 -7.50 7.32
CA LEU A 60 -12.96 -8.04 8.57
C LEU A 60 -13.97 -7.81 9.67
N ASP A 61 -14.13 -8.83 10.50
CA ASP A 61 -14.95 -8.81 11.70
C ASP A 61 -14.15 -9.43 12.84
N LEU A 62 -14.16 -8.80 13.99
CA LEU A 62 -13.52 -9.28 15.20
C LEU A 62 -14.54 -9.35 16.30
N ASP A 63 -14.92 -10.56 16.70
CA ASP A 63 -15.89 -10.83 17.77
C ASP A 63 -17.26 -10.15 17.56
N GLY A 64 -17.72 -10.05 16.29
CA GLY A 64 -18.98 -9.43 15.92
C GLY A 64 -18.88 -7.93 15.58
N GLU A 65 -17.72 -7.32 15.78
CA GLU A 65 -17.49 -5.91 15.47
C GLU A 65 -16.73 -5.73 14.16
N PRO A 66 -17.21 -4.91 13.22
CA PRO A 66 -16.53 -4.68 11.96
C PRO A 66 -15.21 -3.93 12.16
N VAL A 67 -14.16 -4.41 11.55
CA VAL A 67 -12.83 -3.77 11.55
C VAL A 67 -12.59 -3.06 10.23
N ASP A 68 -12.33 -1.75 10.28
CA ASP A 68 -11.85 -0.98 9.13
C ASP A 68 -10.32 -0.99 9.10
N PRO A 69 -9.70 -1.74 8.16
CA PRO A 69 -8.25 -1.77 8.04
C PRO A 69 -7.63 -0.39 7.72
N GLY A 70 -8.41 0.53 7.12
CA GLY A 70 -7.94 1.87 6.80
C GLY A 70 -7.62 2.72 8.03
N THR A 71 -8.27 2.43 9.16
CA THR A 71 -8.01 3.13 10.43
C THR A 71 -6.87 2.53 11.23
N ALA A 72 -6.37 1.36 10.85
CA ALA A 72 -5.31 0.66 11.56
C ALA A 72 -3.93 1.28 11.32
N VAL A 73 -2.98 0.88 12.17
CA VAL A 73 -1.55 1.21 12.02
C VAL A 73 -0.79 -0.06 11.72
N MET A 74 0.17 0.01 10.79
CA MET A 74 1.00 -1.14 10.45
C MET A 74 2.13 -1.34 11.45
N TYR A 75 2.29 -2.57 11.92
CA TYR A 75 3.44 -3.01 12.69
C TYR A 75 4.44 -3.73 11.77
N LYS A 76 5.66 -3.22 11.70
CA LYS A 76 6.74 -3.72 10.82
C LYS A 76 6.31 -3.86 9.34
N GLY A 77 5.27 -3.12 8.91
CA GLY A 77 4.68 -3.26 7.57
C GLY A 77 4.08 -4.63 7.28
N THR A 78 3.71 -5.38 8.32
CA THR A 78 3.33 -6.80 8.20
C THR A 78 2.07 -7.16 8.98
N LEU A 79 1.85 -6.59 10.16
CA LEU A 79 0.65 -6.85 10.96
C LEU A 79 -0.19 -5.57 11.08
N LEU A 80 -1.52 -5.73 11.18
CA LEU A 80 -2.43 -4.63 11.50
C LEU A 80 -2.59 -4.53 13.01
N ALA A 81 -2.38 -3.33 13.56
CA ALA A 81 -2.61 -3.10 14.98
C ALA A 81 -4.08 -3.34 15.34
N GLY A 82 -4.29 -3.99 16.49
CA GLY A 82 -5.62 -4.33 16.99
C GLY A 82 -6.29 -5.54 16.32
N VAL A 83 -5.66 -6.13 15.29
CA VAL A 83 -6.23 -7.31 14.60
C VAL A 83 -5.35 -8.54 14.90
N PRO A 84 -5.85 -9.49 15.72
CA PRO A 84 -5.10 -10.67 16.09
C PRO A 84 -4.82 -11.57 14.90
N ASN A 85 -3.64 -12.20 14.89
CA ASN A 85 -3.27 -13.25 13.96
C ASN A 85 -3.40 -12.92 12.45
N LEU A 86 -3.55 -11.63 12.09
CA LEU A 86 -3.67 -11.20 10.69
C LEU A 86 -2.36 -10.58 10.22
N SER A 87 -1.84 -11.09 9.12
CA SER A 87 -0.69 -10.52 8.41
C SER A 87 -1.12 -9.99 7.05
N VAL A 88 -0.73 -8.74 6.79
CA VAL A 88 -0.95 -8.05 5.51
C VAL A 88 0.36 -7.40 5.10
N THR A 89 0.88 -7.76 3.96
CA THR A 89 2.15 -7.20 3.48
C THR A 89 1.91 -5.97 2.60
N VAL A 90 2.61 -4.89 2.92
CA VAL A 90 2.73 -3.72 2.07
C VAL A 90 4.19 -3.56 1.66
N GLY A 91 4.42 -3.34 0.37
CA GLY A 91 5.77 -3.20 -0.19
C GLY A 91 6.41 -1.84 0.11
N TYR A 92 7.57 -1.62 -0.49
CA TYR A 92 8.29 -0.36 -0.40
C TYR A 92 7.79 0.65 -1.43
N ASP A 93 7.97 1.93 -1.15
CA ASP A 93 7.74 3.02 -2.10
C ASP A 93 8.85 3.10 -3.16
N ASN A 94 10.06 2.67 -2.81
CA ASN A 94 11.28 2.89 -3.58
C ASN A 94 12.02 1.60 -3.97
N ALA A 95 11.42 0.44 -3.74
CA ALA A 95 12.01 -0.85 -4.06
C ALA A 95 10.95 -1.89 -4.45
N SER A 96 11.38 -3.05 -4.95
CA SER A 96 10.47 -4.13 -5.31
C SER A 96 9.64 -4.60 -4.12
N TRP A 97 8.35 -4.75 -4.33
CA TRP A 97 7.41 -5.31 -3.34
C TRP A 97 7.77 -6.74 -2.95
N THR A 98 8.32 -7.52 -3.86
CA THR A 98 8.77 -8.90 -3.60
C THR A 98 9.76 -8.99 -2.45
N LEU A 99 10.69 -8.02 -2.36
CA LEU A 99 11.68 -7.98 -1.29
C LEU A 99 11.02 -7.84 0.09
N LYS A 100 10.00 -6.97 0.21
CA LYS A 100 9.27 -6.83 1.47
C LYS A 100 8.41 -8.03 1.78
N THR A 101 7.76 -8.61 0.77
CA THR A 101 6.91 -9.79 0.93
C THR A 101 7.68 -10.96 1.49
N GLU A 102 8.89 -11.23 0.98
CA GLU A 102 9.75 -12.29 1.49
C GLU A 102 10.12 -12.06 2.97
N MET A 103 10.53 -10.85 3.33
CA MET A 103 10.87 -10.53 4.73
C MET A 103 9.66 -10.65 5.65
N SER A 104 8.50 -10.19 5.22
CA SER A 104 7.25 -10.29 5.97
C SER A 104 6.88 -11.76 6.20
N ALA A 105 6.96 -12.60 5.18
CA ALA A 105 6.70 -14.03 5.29
C ALA A 105 7.66 -14.71 6.30
N ARG A 106 8.94 -14.40 6.23
CA ARG A 106 9.94 -14.90 7.19
C ARG A 106 9.65 -14.44 8.63
N PHE A 107 9.23 -13.19 8.80
CA PHE A 107 8.83 -12.67 10.11
C PHE A 107 7.60 -13.40 10.64
N VAL A 108 6.57 -13.60 9.82
CA VAL A 108 5.35 -14.35 10.19
C VAL A 108 5.70 -15.77 10.63
N VAL A 109 6.59 -16.47 9.92
CA VAL A 109 7.06 -17.81 10.33
C VAL A 109 7.76 -17.77 11.70
N ARG A 110 8.51 -16.70 12.00
CA ARG A 110 9.14 -16.51 13.31
C ARG A 110 8.09 -16.31 14.41
N VAL A 111 7.04 -15.52 14.13
CA VAL A 111 5.90 -15.32 15.05
C VAL A 111 5.20 -16.65 15.31
N LEU A 112 4.86 -17.43 14.28
CA LEU A 112 4.22 -18.72 14.42
C LEU A 112 5.08 -19.70 15.25
N ARG A 113 6.39 -19.73 15.04
CA ARG A 113 7.31 -20.54 15.86
C ARG A 113 7.36 -20.08 17.32
N HIS A 114 7.26 -18.76 17.55
CA HIS A 114 7.21 -18.19 18.91
C HIS A 114 5.92 -18.61 19.61
N LEU A 115 4.76 -18.47 18.94
CA LEU A 115 3.47 -18.93 19.45
C LEU A 115 3.54 -20.42 19.84
N HIS A 116 4.02 -21.27 18.93
CA HIS A 116 4.11 -22.72 19.16
C HIS A 116 5.01 -23.07 20.34
N ARG A 117 6.20 -22.49 20.42
CA ARG A 117 7.19 -22.79 21.48
C ARG A 117 6.72 -22.41 22.87
N HIS A 118 5.91 -21.35 23.00
CA HIS A 118 5.47 -20.83 24.29
C HIS A 118 4.02 -21.20 24.64
N GLY A 119 3.35 -21.96 23.78
CA GLY A 119 1.96 -22.35 23.98
C GLY A 119 0.99 -21.18 23.87
N TYR A 120 1.38 -20.11 23.16
CA TYR A 120 0.49 -19.00 22.84
C TYR A 120 -0.38 -19.32 21.63
N ARG A 121 -1.57 -18.71 21.58
CA ARG A 121 -2.54 -18.87 20.48
C ARG A 121 -2.78 -17.59 19.71
N VAL A 122 -2.53 -16.44 20.33
CA VAL A 122 -2.81 -15.14 19.78
C VAL A 122 -1.55 -14.28 19.76
N ALA A 123 -1.31 -13.62 18.64
CA ALA A 123 -0.35 -12.52 18.48
C ALA A 123 -1.10 -11.29 18.00
N VAL A 124 -1.05 -10.21 18.76
CA VAL A 124 -1.69 -8.94 18.39
C VAL A 124 -0.72 -7.78 18.53
N ALA A 125 -0.67 -6.95 17.50
CA ALA A 125 0.12 -5.72 17.55
C ALA A 125 -0.70 -4.61 18.21
N THR A 126 -0.18 -4.02 19.30
CA THR A 126 -0.85 -2.99 20.09
C THR A 126 -0.16 -1.64 19.88
N PHE A 127 -0.77 -0.77 19.08
CA PHE A 127 -0.24 0.57 18.84
C PHE A 127 -0.48 1.46 20.06
N PRO A 128 0.54 2.15 20.59
CA PRO A 128 0.35 3.07 21.71
C PRO A 128 -0.65 4.17 21.36
N ALA A 129 -1.39 4.66 22.34
CA ALA A 129 -2.26 5.82 22.19
C ALA A 129 -1.39 7.05 21.88
N SER A 130 -1.10 7.28 20.61
CA SER A 130 -0.29 8.40 20.13
C SER A 130 -0.98 9.03 18.94
N PRO A 131 -1.10 10.35 18.88
CA PRO A 131 -1.65 11.06 17.72
C PRO A 131 -0.71 11.01 16.49
N ASP A 132 0.52 10.55 16.66
CA ASP A 132 1.59 10.63 15.67
C ASP A 132 1.50 9.54 14.61
N ARG A 133 0.50 9.65 13.73
CA ARG A 133 0.35 8.79 12.55
C ARG A 133 0.79 9.53 11.30
N THR A 134 1.35 8.80 10.36
CA THR A 134 1.71 9.30 9.03
C THR A 134 1.18 8.37 7.95
N PRO A 135 0.99 8.84 6.71
CA PRO A 135 0.63 7.95 5.61
C PRO A 135 1.60 6.77 5.50
N LEU A 136 1.07 5.59 5.19
CA LEU A 136 1.89 4.38 5.04
C LEU A 136 2.79 4.46 3.81
N LEU A 137 2.27 5.01 2.72
CA LEU A 137 2.98 5.22 1.45
C LEU A 137 3.12 6.72 1.20
N THR A 138 4.30 7.14 0.76
CA THR A 138 4.64 8.57 0.55
C THR A 138 4.55 8.99 -0.91
N LEU A 139 4.15 8.07 -1.80
CA LEU A 139 3.96 8.35 -3.22
C LEU A 139 2.80 9.33 -3.46
N THR A 140 3.00 10.28 -4.36
CA THR A 140 2.04 11.33 -4.71
C THR A 140 1.11 10.95 -5.87
N SER A 141 1.11 9.69 -6.28
CA SER A 141 0.26 9.21 -7.37
C SER A 141 -1.23 9.37 -7.04
N GLY A 142 -2.03 9.81 -8.02
CA GLY A 142 -3.43 10.16 -7.86
C GLY A 142 -4.29 9.05 -7.25
N TYR A 143 -3.97 7.78 -7.50
CA TYR A 143 -4.70 6.66 -6.91
C TYR A 143 -4.44 6.49 -5.40
N LEU A 144 -3.24 6.81 -4.93
CA LEU A 144 -2.92 6.82 -3.49
C LEU A 144 -3.58 8.00 -2.79
N THR A 145 -3.57 9.18 -3.40
CA THR A 145 -4.29 10.34 -2.88
C THR A 145 -5.80 10.05 -2.74
N ARG A 146 -6.40 9.40 -3.74
CA ARG A 146 -7.82 8.97 -3.67
C ARG A 146 -8.07 7.87 -2.65
N ALA A 147 -7.05 7.09 -2.28
CA ALA A 147 -7.14 6.04 -1.27
C ALA A 147 -6.79 6.52 0.14
N ALA A 148 -6.43 7.78 0.33
CA ALA A 148 -6.17 8.36 1.64
C ALA A 148 -7.34 8.10 2.59
N GLY A 149 -7.03 7.63 3.80
CA GLY A 149 -8.02 7.22 4.80
C GLY A 149 -8.63 5.83 4.59
N ARG A 150 -8.34 5.15 3.46
CA ARG A 150 -8.78 3.77 3.19
C ARG A 150 -7.68 2.73 3.29
N ILE A 151 -6.43 3.19 3.42
CA ILE A 151 -5.25 2.34 3.63
C ILE A 151 -4.71 2.60 5.03
N PRO A 152 -4.11 1.58 5.67
CA PRO A 152 -3.52 1.74 6.98
C PRO A 152 -2.52 2.88 7.03
N SER A 153 -2.30 3.39 8.21
CA SER A 153 -1.26 4.37 8.50
C SER A 153 0.00 3.69 9.08
N GLN A 154 1.03 4.49 9.30
CA GLN A 154 2.22 4.10 10.05
C GLN A 154 2.51 5.10 11.16
N GLY A 155 3.29 4.67 12.16
CA GLY A 155 3.82 5.57 13.19
C GLY A 155 5.10 6.27 12.73
N ARG A 156 5.68 7.11 13.60
CA ARG A 156 6.92 7.84 13.29
C ARG A 156 8.20 7.07 13.59
N ARG A 157 8.15 6.01 14.39
CA ARG A 157 9.32 5.25 14.86
C ARG A 157 9.10 3.76 14.69
N TRP A 158 10.21 3.05 14.53
CA TRP A 158 10.23 1.59 14.58
C TRP A 158 9.63 1.07 15.91
N PRO A 159 8.83 0.02 15.92
CA PRO A 159 8.48 -0.90 14.81
C PRO A 159 7.25 -0.47 13.98
N TRP A 160 6.69 0.69 14.23
CA TRP A 160 5.48 1.21 13.61
C TRP A 160 5.73 1.99 12.31
N ARG A 161 6.98 2.28 12.00
CA ARG A 161 7.39 2.94 10.77
C ARG A 161 8.08 1.94 9.84
N LEU A 162 7.67 1.94 8.57
CA LEU A 162 8.37 1.23 7.51
C LEU A 162 9.80 1.80 7.37
N ALA A 163 10.77 0.91 7.27
CA ALA A 163 12.12 1.34 6.94
C ALA A 163 12.19 1.75 5.46
N SER A 164 12.78 2.90 5.17
CA SER A 164 13.05 3.34 3.80
C SER A 164 14.24 2.62 3.16
N SER A 165 14.99 1.84 3.93
CA SER A 165 16.14 1.08 3.47
C SER A 165 15.89 -0.40 3.62
N TYR A 166 16.00 -1.14 2.49
CA TYR A 166 15.90 -2.59 2.45
C TYR A 166 16.85 -3.28 3.44
N TRP A 167 18.12 -2.86 3.45
CA TRP A 167 19.14 -3.50 4.30
C TRP A 167 18.87 -3.33 5.79
N LEU A 168 18.44 -2.15 6.20
CA LEU A 168 18.08 -1.88 7.58
C LEU A 168 16.84 -2.67 8.00
N ASP A 169 15.84 -2.75 7.10
CA ASP A 169 14.62 -3.52 7.35
C ASP A 169 14.92 -5.02 7.41
N ALA A 170 15.73 -5.53 6.49
CA ALA A 170 16.16 -6.92 6.46
C ALA A 170 16.88 -7.32 7.75
N LEU A 171 17.81 -6.48 8.24
CA LEU A 171 18.52 -6.70 9.49
C LEU A 171 17.54 -6.77 10.68
N ARG A 172 16.64 -5.79 10.79
CA ARG A 172 15.66 -5.70 11.87
C ARG A 172 14.62 -6.83 11.84
N MET A 173 14.13 -7.17 10.66
CA MET A 173 13.13 -8.22 10.49
C MET A 173 13.72 -9.62 10.69
N ARG A 174 14.98 -9.83 10.33
CA ARG A 174 15.66 -11.13 10.43
C ARG A 174 16.19 -11.40 11.84
N PHE A 175 16.83 -10.42 12.46
CA PHE A 175 17.57 -10.58 13.71
C PHE A 175 16.91 -9.92 14.92
N GLY A 176 16.04 -8.93 14.72
CA GLY A 176 15.33 -8.28 15.82
C GLY A 176 14.41 -9.25 16.57
N PRO A 177 14.11 -8.98 17.84
CA PRO A 177 13.24 -9.84 18.65
C PRO A 177 11.83 -9.95 18.04
N VAL A 178 11.21 -11.12 18.21
CA VAL A 178 9.81 -11.37 17.82
C VAL A 178 8.89 -10.73 18.86
N ASP A 179 9.20 -10.90 20.13
CA ASP A 179 8.51 -10.40 21.32
C ASP A 179 8.89 -8.95 21.68
N GLY A 180 9.22 -8.15 20.67
CA GLY A 180 9.57 -6.73 20.87
C GLY A 180 8.36 -5.87 21.21
N LYS A 181 8.64 -4.63 21.63
CA LYS A 181 7.59 -3.64 21.97
C LYS A 181 6.48 -3.57 20.92
N GLY A 182 5.23 -3.66 21.39
CA GLY A 182 4.04 -3.49 20.58
C GLY A 182 3.57 -4.75 19.86
N LEU A 183 4.10 -5.93 20.22
CA LEU A 183 3.53 -7.23 19.82
C LEU A 183 3.30 -8.06 21.08
N ASP A 184 2.05 -8.28 21.40
CA ASP A 184 1.59 -8.99 22.58
C ASP A 184 1.17 -10.41 22.22
N PHE A 185 1.36 -11.34 23.17
CA PHE A 185 1.06 -12.76 23.00
C PHE A 185 0.19 -13.26 24.14
N THR A 186 -0.89 -13.99 23.80
CA THR A 186 -1.79 -14.58 24.78
C THR A 186 -2.10 -16.05 24.46
N ARG A 187 -2.56 -16.79 25.48
CA ARG A 187 -2.98 -18.20 25.39
C ARG A 187 -4.40 -18.34 24.95
#